data_ca29e5ca6d905a5de6d105410fa783a7
#
_entry.id   ca29e5ca6d905a5de6d105410fa783a7
#
_cell.length_a   1.000
_cell.length_b   1.000
_cell.length_c   1.000
_cell.angle_alpha   90.00
_cell.angle_beta   90.00
_cell.angle_gamma   90.00
#
_symmetry.space_group_name_H-M   'P 1'
#
loop_
_entity.id
_entity.type
_entity.pdbx_description
1 polymer ?
#
loop_
_entity_poly.entity_id
_entity_poly.type
_entity_poly.pdbx_seq_one_letter_code
_entity_poly.pdbx_strand_id
1 'polypeptide(L)'
;MTGPRVFKRSEMVLKPAVTPTGTTAIARVVDASISREMGAGIEYLEDATIDWTITYDEVLFILEGPLTIEFDGAAHECNTGDIVWLPNGTHLKYIAKQRAAYFYAVHPVDWAAKQGLAEP
;
A
#
# COMPACT_ATOMS: atom_id res chain seq x y z
N MET A 1 -15.17 -4.14 19.75
CA MET A 1 -14.29 -3.30 20.46
C MET A 1 -12.84 -3.70 20.31
N THR A 2 -12.04 -2.76 20.38
CA THR A 2 -10.72 -2.87 19.82
C THR A 2 -9.65 -2.58 20.87
N GLY A 3 -9.28 -3.61 21.61
CA GLY A 3 -8.09 -3.55 22.41
C GLY A 3 -6.87 -3.88 21.54
N PRO A 4 -5.69 -3.94 22.18
CA PRO A 4 -4.49 -4.34 21.45
C PRO A 4 -4.63 -5.73 20.87
N ARG A 5 -4.06 -5.94 19.68
CA ARG A 5 -4.12 -7.26 19.05
C ARG A 5 -2.97 -7.45 18.08
N VAL A 6 -2.66 -8.72 17.84
CA VAL A 6 -1.64 -9.12 16.91
C VAL A 6 -2.33 -9.75 15.69
N PHE A 7 -1.95 -9.30 14.51
CA PHE A 7 -2.42 -9.89 13.27
C PHE A 7 -1.32 -10.78 12.73
N LYS A 8 -1.56 -12.08 12.72
CA LYS A 8 -0.56 -13.02 12.21
C LYS A 8 -0.55 -12.97 10.69
N ARG A 9 0.65 -12.93 10.10
CA ARG A 9 0.77 -12.91 8.64
C ARG A 9 0.02 -14.08 8.01
N SER A 10 0.07 -15.25 8.64
CA SER A 10 -0.58 -16.44 8.12
C SER A 10 -2.10 -16.37 8.12
N GLU A 11 -2.66 -15.44 8.88
CA GLU A 11 -4.11 -15.27 8.98
C GLU A 11 -4.64 -14.11 8.15
N MET A 12 -3.75 -13.33 7.55
CA MET A 12 -4.16 -12.21 6.71
C MET A 12 -4.71 -12.72 5.38
N VAL A 13 -5.83 -12.15 4.98
CA VAL A 13 -6.47 -12.51 3.71
C VAL A 13 -6.11 -11.45 2.69
N LEU A 14 -5.32 -11.84 1.70
CA LEU A 14 -4.94 -10.97 0.60
C LEU A 14 -6.02 -11.00 -0.47
N LYS A 15 -6.51 -9.84 -0.86
CA LYS A 15 -7.52 -9.70 -1.91
C LYS A 15 -6.83 -9.30 -3.20
N PRO A 16 -6.83 -10.16 -4.21
CA PRO A 16 -6.13 -9.86 -5.45
C PRO A 16 -6.94 -8.93 -6.35
N ALA A 17 -6.22 -8.18 -7.17
CA ALA A 17 -6.81 -7.37 -8.23
C ALA A 17 -5.89 -7.44 -9.44
N VAL A 18 -6.47 -7.45 -10.63
CA VAL A 18 -5.71 -7.42 -11.88
C VAL A 18 -5.55 -5.96 -12.29
N THR A 19 -4.31 -5.59 -12.59
CA THR A 19 -4.01 -4.27 -13.13
C THR A 19 -3.80 -4.38 -14.64
N PRO A 20 -3.71 -3.27 -15.37
CA PRO A 20 -3.45 -3.35 -16.80
C PRO A 20 -2.16 -4.08 -17.17
N THR A 21 -1.18 -4.14 -16.28
CA THR A 21 0.13 -4.73 -16.58
C THR A 21 0.49 -5.90 -15.68
N GLY A 22 -0.35 -6.23 -14.70
CA GLY A 22 0.00 -7.31 -13.77
C GLY A 22 -1.03 -7.45 -12.68
N THR A 23 -0.61 -7.87 -11.49
CA THR A 23 -1.52 -8.12 -10.39
C THR A 23 -1.05 -7.46 -9.11
N THR A 24 -2.01 -7.17 -8.24
CA THR A 24 -1.74 -6.75 -6.86
C THR A 24 -2.55 -7.62 -5.92
N ALA A 25 -2.12 -7.68 -4.67
CA ALA A 25 -2.89 -8.34 -3.62
C ALA A 25 -2.68 -7.55 -2.33
N ILE A 26 -3.77 -7.17 -1.69
CA ILE A 26 -3.73 -6.30 -0.52
C ILE A 26 -4.51 -6.90 0.64
N ALA A 27 -3.95 -6.78 1.85
CA ALA A 27 -4.65 -7.07 3.09
C ALA A 27 -4.73 -5.78 3.89
N ARG A 28 -5.93 -5.24 4.02
CA ARG A 28 -6.19 -4.03 4.81
C ARG A 28 -6.45 -4.45 6.24
N VAL A 29 -5.39 -4.56 7.01
CA VAL A 29 -5.40 -5.23 8.32
C VAL A 29 -6.00 -4.32 9.40
N VAL A 30 -5.53 -3.08 9.48
CA VAL A 30 -6.10 -2.07 10.36
C VAL A 30 -7.00 -1.20 9.52
N ASP A 31 -8.30 -1.42 9.65
CA ASP A 31 -9.29 -0.73 8.83
C ASP A 31 -10.30 0.03 9.70
N ALA A 32 -11.34 0.56 9.08
CA ALA A 32 -12.33 1.38 9.78
C ALA A 32 -13.13 0.60 10.81
N SER A 33 -13.09 -0.73 10.79
CA SER A 33 -13.80 -1.54 11.78
C SER A 33 -13.11 -1.50 13.14
N ILE A 34 -11.82 -1.14 13.19
CA ILE A 34 -11.07 -1.12 14.45
C ILE A 34 -10.35 0.21 14.71
N SER A 35 -10.26 1.10 13.73
CA SER A 35 -9.52 2.34 13.87
C SER A 35 -10.31 3.52 13.33
N ARG A 36 -10.15 4.68 13.96
CA ARG A 36 -10.79 5.92 13.50
C ARG A 36 -9.85 6.81 12.71
N GLU A 37 -8.54 6.67 12.93
CA GLU A 37 -7.56 7.62 12.41
C GLU A 37 -6.68 6.99 11.35
N MET A 38 -5.92 5.96 11.70
CA MET A 38 -4.93 5.40 10.80
C MET A 38 -5.32 4.01 10.33
N GLY A 39 -4.88 3.70 9.12
CA GLY A 39 -5.01 2.37 8.56
C GLY A 39 -3.64 1.78 8.32
N ALA A 40 -3.58 0.45 8.22
CA ALA A 40 -2.33 -0.23 7.94
C ALA A 40 -2.60 -1.59 7.34
N GLY A 41 -1.65 -2.06 6.55
CA GLY A 41 -1.75 -3.37 5.94
C GLY A 41 -0.50 -3.71 5.16
N ILE A 42 -0.62 -4.72 4.33
CA ILE A 42 0.46 -5.11 3.43
C ILE A 42 -0.09 -5.24 2.01
N GLU A 43 0.77 -4.99 1.04
CA GLU A 43 0.41 -5.15 -0.36
C GLU A 43 1.54 -5.81 -1.11
N TYR A 44 1.18 -6.74 -2.00
CA TYR A 44 2.09 -7.37 -2.94
C TYR A 44 1.77 -6.87 -4.34
N LEU A 45 2.82 -6.64 -5.13
CA LEU A 45 2.70 -6.29 -6.54
C LEU A 45 3.52 -7.28 -7.34
N GLU A 46 3.00 -7.71 -8.48
CA GLU A 46 3.74 -8.63 -9.35
C GLU A 46 3.57 -8.18 -10.79
N ASP A 47 4.71 -7.83 -11.42
CA ASP A 47 4.74 -7.39 -12.81
C ASP A 47 3.72 -6.28 -13.08
N ALA A 48 3.63 -5.33 -12.16
CA ALA A 48 2.56 -4.33 -12.13
C ALA A 48 3.11 -2.92 -12.19
N THR A 49 2.41 -2.04 -12.89
CA THR A 49 2.66 -0.61 -12.90
C THR A 49 1.37 0.08 -12.49
N ILE A 50 1.42 0.88 -11.44
CA ILE A 50 0.25 1.59 -10.91
C ILE A 50 0.56 3.08 -10.89
N ASP A 51 -0.21 3.84 -11.67
CA ASP A 51 -0.06 5.30 -11.80
C ASP A 51 -1.28 5.95 -11.18
N TRP A 52 -1.07 6.71 -10.11
CA TRP A 52 -2.18 7.42 -9.51
C TRP A 52 -1.75 8.53 -8.55
N THR A 53 -2.73 9.35 -8.15
CA THR A 53 -2.50 10.43 -7.19
C THR A 53 -3.18 10.04 -5.87
N ILE A 54 -2.40 10.03 -4.80
CA ILE A 54 -2.95 9.68 -3.49
C ILE A 54 -3.65 10.89 -2.86
N THR A 55 -4.70 10.60 -2.08
CA THR A 55 -5.45 11.63 -1.35
C THR A 55 -5.38 11.38 0.15
N TYR A 56 -4.26 10.85 0.61
CA TYR A 56 -4.00 10.49 2.01
C TYR A 56 -2.49 10.57 2.24
N ASP A 57 -2.10 10.62 3.50
CA ASP A 57 -0.69 10.50 3.88
C ASP A 57 -0.33 9.03 3.99
N GLU A 58 0.86 8.65 3.53
CA GLU A 58 1.27 7.25 3.53
C GLU A 58 2.74 7.10 3.88
N VAL A 59 3.04 6.10 4.72
CA VAL A 59 4.40 5.63 4.96
C VAL A 59 4.47 4.19 4.50
N LEU A 60 5.49 3.88 3.72
CA LEU A 60 5.76 2.51 3.28
C LEU A 60 7.02 2.01 3.96
N PHE A 61 7.01 0.73 4.33
CA PHE A 61 8.21 -0.01 4.70
C PHE A 61 8.34 -1.16 3.71
N ILE A 62 9.43 -1.20 2.96
CA ILE A 62 9.60 -2.19 1.90
C ILE A 62 9.96 -3.54 2.52
N LEU A 63 9.07 -4.52 2.31
CA LEU A 63 9.26 -5.87 2.82
C LEU A 63 10.04 -6.72 1.82
N GLU A 64 9.82 -6.50 0.53
CA GLU A 64 10.40 -7.30 -0.55
C GLU A 64 10.62 -6.37 -1.73
N GLY A 65 11.87 -6.11 -2.08
CA GLY A 65 12.22 -5.21 -3.17
C GLY A 65 12.95 -5.93 -4.29
N PRO A 66 13.35 -5.17 -5.32
CA PRO A 66 13.18 -3.73 -5.43
C PRO A 66 11.80 -3.32 -5.92
N LEU A 67 11.35 -2.17 -5.47
CA LEU A 67 10.15 -1.50 -5.96
C LEU A 67 10.59 -0.12 -6.44
N THR A 68 10.28 0.22 -7.68
CA THR A 68 10.56 1.56 -8.19
C THR A 68 9.35 2.44 -7.93
N ILE A 69 9.59 3.61 -7.36
CA ILE A 69 8.54 4.60 -7.15
C ILE A 69 8.97 5.89 -7.84
N GLU A 70 8.15 6.35 -8.79
CA GLU A 70 8.41 7.60 -9.51
C GLU A 70 7.53 8.70 -8.96
N PHE A 71 8.15 9.83 -8.63
CA PHE A 71 7.45 11.06 -8.29
C PHE A 71 8.39 12.24 -8.53
N ASP A 72 7.81 13.43 -8.78
CA ASP A 72 8.55 14.65 -9.05
C ASP A 72 9.57 14.49 -10.18
N GLY A 73 9.22 13.69 -11.19
CA GLY A 73 10.07 13.49 -12.37
C GLY A 73 11.28 12.60 -12.16
N ALA A 74 11.38 11.91 -11.04
CA ALA A 74 12.51 11.04 -10.73
C ALA A 74 12.04 9.65 -10.32
N ALA A 75 12.81 8.63 -10.70
CA ALA A 75 12.56 7.25 -10.33
C ALA A 75 13.47 6.88 -9.16
N HIS A 76 12.89 6.29 -8.14
CA HIS A 76 13.61 5.89 -6.94
C HIS A 76 13.52 4.38 -6.78
N GLU A 77 14.66 3.72 -6.73
CA GLU A 77 14.68 2.28 -6.45
C GLU A 77 14.64 2.07 -4.95
N CYS A 78 13.57 1.44 -4.48
CA CYS A 78 13.36 1.19 -3.06
C CYS A 78 13.63 -0.28 -2.77
N ASN A 79 14.52 -0.54 -1.84
CA ASN A 79 14.98 -1.89 -1.50
C ASN A 79 14.42 -2.33 -0.16
N THR A 80 14.48 -3.61 0.11
CA THR A 80 14.01 -4.20 1.37
C THR A 80 14.61 -3.42 2.56
N GLY A 81 13.73 -2.97 3.46
CA GLY A 81 14.13 -2.20 4.63
C GLY A 81 14.03 -0.69 4.46
N ASP A 82 13.84 -0.20 3.24
CA ASP A 82 13.71 1.24 3.01
C ASP A 82 12.36 1.76 3.47
N ILE A 83 12.33 3.01 3.88
CA ILE A 83 11.10 3.70 4.28
C ILE A 83 10.83 4.82 3.28
N VAL A 84 9.57 4.93 2.85
CA VAL A 84 9.15 5.94 1.89
C VAL A 84 8.06 6.78 2.53
N TRP A 85 8.19 8.11 2.43
CA TRP A 85 7.16 9.06 2.86
C TRP A 85 6.44 9.63 1.65
N LEU A 86 5.12 9.52 1.63
CA LEU A 86 4.28 10.01 0.53
C LEU A 86 3.17 10.87 1.12
N PRO A 87 3.32 12.21 1.06
CA PRO A 87 2.27 13.09 1.57
C PRO A 87 1.05 13.11 0.67
N ASN A 88 -0.08 13.46 1.26
CA ASN A 88 -1.34 13.66 0.54
C ASN A 88 -1.11 14.56 -0.68
N GLY A 89 -1.65 14.17 -1.83
CA GLY A 89 -1.53 14.92 -3.07
C GLY A 89 -0.39 14.49 -3.97
N THR A 90 0.42 13.54 -3.54
CA THR A 90 1.53 13.06 -4.37
C THR A 90 1.00 12.28 -5.58
N HIS A 91 1.43 12.69 -6.77
CA HIS A 91 1.24 11.88 -7.98
C HIS A 91 2.45 10.98 -8.12
N LEU A 92 2.21 9.71 -8.22
CA LEU A 92 3.28 8.72 -8.23
C LEU A 92 2.99 7.58 -9.18
N LYS A 93 4.02 6.80 -9.43
CA LYS A 93 3.90 5.55 -10.18
C LYS A 93 4.69 4.48 -9.43
N TYR A 94 4.00 3.39 -9.05
CA TYR A 94 4.66 2.20 -8.51
C TYR A 94 5.00 1.28 -9.68
N ILE A 95 6.24 0.80 -9.73
CA ILE A 95 6.67 -0.12 -10.79
C ILE A 95 7.34 -1.32 -10.13
N ALA A 96 6.69 -2.48 -10.21
CA ALA A 96 7.25 -3.74 -9.77
C ALA A 96 7.49 -4.58 -11.02
N LYS A 97 8.76 -4.75 -11.40
CA LYS A 97 9.10 -5.51 -12.60
C LYS A 97 8.94 -7.00 -12.39
N GLN A 98 9.10 -7.47 -11.16
CA GLN A 98 8.85 -8.83 -10.77
C GLN A 98 7.90 -8.80 -9.61
N ARG A 99 8.35 -9.19 -8.44
CA ARG A 99 7.53 -9.19 -7.24
C ARG A 99 8.08 -8.18 -6.24
N ALA A 100 7.20 -7.39 -5.65
CA ALA A 100 7.55 -6.49 -4.59
C ALA A 100 6.46 -6.51 -3.53
N ALA A 101 6.80 -6.14 -2.30
CA ALA A 101 5.84 -6.09 -1.22
C ALA A 101 6.21 -4.99 -0.23
N TYR A 102 5.19 -4.38 0.36
CA TYR A 102 5.42 -3.37 1.38
C TYR A 102 4.34 -3.41 2.44
N PHE A 103 4.72 -2.97 3.63
CA PHE A 103 3.80 -2.60 4.69
C PHE A 103 3.47 -1.13 4.49
N TYR A 104 2.20 -0.77 4.64
CA TYR A 104 1.79 0.62 4.55
C TYR A 104 1.07 1.06 5.82
N ALA A 105 1.26 2.31 6.21
CA ALA A 105 0.46 2.98 7.20
C ALA A 105 -0.08 4.26 6.57
N VAL A 106 -1.37 4.52 6.72
CA VAL A 106 -2.05 5.62 6.04
C VAL A 106 -2.94 6.38 7.01
N HIS A 107 -3.21 7.63 6.68
CA HIS A 107 -4.18 8.47 7.36
C HIS A 107 -4.89 9.31 6.29
N PRO A 108 -6.22 9.32 6.27
CA PRO A 108 -7.15 8.66 7.20
C PRO A 108 -7.39 7.19 6.88
N VAL A 109 -8.00 6.48 7.82
CA VAL A 109 -8.24 5.04 7.70
C VAL A 109 -9.20 4.70 6.55
N ASP A 110 -10.08 5.60 6.18
CA ASP A 110 -11.06 5.39 5.11
C ASP A 110 -10.52 5.83 3.74
N TRP A 111 -9.21 5.74 3.56
CA TRP A 111 -8.54 6.16 2.32
C TRP A 111 -9.11 5.50 1.06
N ALA A 112 -9.45 4.21 1.15
CA ALA A 112 -9.94 3.48 -0.02
C ALA A 112 -11.31 4.02 -0.46
N ALA A 113 -12.20 4.29 0.46
CA ALA A 113 -13.50 4.86 0.13
C ALA A 113 -13.35 6.25 -0.47
N LYS A 114 -12.42 7.05 0.04
CA LYS A 114 -12.17 8.39 -0.48
C LYS A 114 -11.54 8.37 -1.87
N GLN A 115 -10.87 7.28 -2.23
CA GLN A 115 -10.33 7.09 -3.58
C GLN A 115 -11.36 6.44 -4.52
N GLY A 116 -12.55 6.14 -4.04
CA GLY A 116 -13.56 5.46 -4.83
C GLY A 116 -13.33 3.97 -4.98
N LEU A 117 -12.50 3.38 -4.12
CA LEU A 117 -12.19 1.96 -4.15
C LEU A 117 -13.14 1.18 -3.25
N ALA A 118 -13.36 -0.09 -3.59
CA ALA A 118 -14.20 -0.95 -2.79
C ALA A 118 -13.54 -1.25 -1.44
N GLU A 119 -14.36 -1.29 -0.39
CA GLU A 119 -13.88 -1.73 0.92
C GLU A 119 -13.66 -3.23 0.92
N PRO A 120 -12.68 -3.73 1.67
CA PRO A 120 -12.41 -5.17 1.75
C PRO A 120 -13.50 -5.93 2.50
#